data_58f3976a634f3e7a0508014009a79dfd
#
_entry.id   58f3976a634f3e7a0508014009a79dfd
#
_cell.length_a   1.000
_cell.length_b   1.000
_cell.length_c   1.000
_cell.angle_alpha   90.00
_cell.angle_beta   90.00
_cell.angle_gamma   90.00
#
_symmetry.space_group_name_H-M   'P 1'
#
loop_
_entity.id
_entity.type
_entity.pdbx_description
1 polymer ?
#
loop_
_entity_poly.entity_id
_entity_poly.type
_entity_poly.pdbx_seq_one_letter_code
_entity_poly.pdbx_strand_id
1 'polypeptide(L)'
;MKPVALHEMLGENFFARVTAAQFNSLTKRYRNQDAAKDVSLDTLSDEQWQSYFGAFTPFPDSFKTPLALCYHGHQFGIYNPEIGDGRGFLYAQLREDTTNRLLDLGTKGSGTTPFSRSGDGRLTLKGAVREILASEYLNALSVNSCKILSVFETEEQLHRNDEPSPTRAAVLVRLSHSHIRIGSFQRLAYLNQPQEILTLARYVARYYYPDIDPESPPEALLLGLLEALIICVAEMVAGWMASGFVHGVLNTDNFNLTGESFDYGPWRFLDKMDFNFTAAYFDREGRYAYGKQPEAALWALCRLADCFTDFVSTEPLEKILQKFYPAIQSALSAKLCWRFGVAPVSSAKEAEFVSLFFSTTTNSKINLDYLFHHFYAGFEANQILSAPEPLRPLLEVLKELPARQNQRPYYFDEPLESSLVFGETERLWAAISDSDDWSQFEKKIAAIKRYSAALKA
;
A
#
# COMPACT_ATOMS: atom_id res chain seq x y z
N MET A 1 22.23 1.93 10.61
CA MET A 1 21.28 3.03 10.34
C MET A 1 22.02 4.14 9.59
N LYS A 2 21.47 4.60 8.45
CA LYS A 2 22.06 5.65 7.59
C LYS A 2 21.02 6.73 7.33
N PRO A 3 20.81 7.68 8.27
CA PRO A 3 19.88 8.80 8.09
C PRO A 3 20.39 9.75 7.01
N VAL A 4 19.47 10.42 6.35
CA VAL A 4 19.72 11.48 5.36
C VAL A 4 18.62 12.54 5.46
N ALA A 5 18.84 13.73 4.94
CA ALA A 5 17.87 14.83 4.94
C ALA A 5 17.63 15.38 3.52
N LEU A 6 17.36 14.48 2.58
CA LEU A 6 17.30 14.83 1.15
C LEU A 6 16.03 15.58 0.76
N HIS A 7 14.90 15.32 1.43
CA HIS A 7 13.63 15.99 1.12
C HIS A 7 13.71 17.50 1.38
N GLU A 8 14.50 17.94 2.36
CA GLU A 8 14.71 19.37 2.63
C GLU A 8 15.34 20.14 1.45
N MET A 9 16.06 19.44 0.55
CA MET A 9 16.65 20.05 -0.63
C MET A 9 15.61 20.58 -1.64
N LEU A 10 14.36 20.08 -1.56
CA LEU A 10 13.28 20.58 -2.40
C LEU A 10 12.88 22.03 -2.05
N GLY A 11 13.02 22.43 -0.78
CA GLY A 11 12.65 23.76 -0.29
C GLY A 11 11.26 23.84 0.32
N GLU A 12 10.93 24.98 0.90
CA GLU A 12 9.73 25.19 1.74
C GLU A 12 8.40 25.17 0.94
N ASN A 13 8.45 25.13 -0.38
CA ASN A 13 7.23 24.95 -1.20
C ASN A 13 6.65 23.53 -1.12
N PHE A 14 7.44 22.55 -0.67
CA PHE A 14 7.07 21.12 -0.70
C PHE A 14 6.64 20.58 0.65
N PHE A 15 6.89 21.29 1.73
CA PHE A 15 6.54 20.89 3.09
C PHE A 15 6.36 22.09 4.03
N ALA A 16 5.69 21.84 5.14
CA ALA A 16 5.65 22.74 6.29
C ALA A 16 6.41 22.08 7.46
N ARG A 17 7.28 22.85 8.15
CA ARG A 17 7.93 22.36 9.38
C ARG A 17 6.92 22.32 10.50
N VAL A 18 6.88 21.20 11.22
CA VAL A 18 5.89 20.96 12.27
C VAL A 18 6.56 20.42 13.53
N THR A 19 5.83 20.46 14.64
CA THR A 19 6.23 19.87 15.90
C THR A 19 5.35 18.66 16.18
N ALA A 20 5.96 17.54 16.54
CA ALA A 20 5.23 16.35 16.95
C ALA A 20 4.43 16.59 18.24
N ALA A 21 3.29 15.93 18.36
CA ALA A 21 2.54 15.91 19.60
C ALA A 21 3.37 15.23 20.70
N GLN A 22 3.18 15.68 21.93
CA GLN A 22 3.72 15.03 23.12
C GLN A 22 2.64 14.16 23.75
N PHE A 23 3.01 12.93 24.10
CA PHE A 23 2.10 11.96 24.72
C PHE A 23 2.53 11.72 26.18
N ASN A 24 1.58 11.71 27.09
CA ASN A 24 1.84 11.50 28.52
C ASN A 24 2.28 10.07 28.82
N SER A 25 1.81 9.12 28.04
CA SER A 25 2.15 7.71 28.17
C SER A 25 2.25 7.06 26.79
N LEU A 26 3.09 6.05 26.68
CA LEU A 26 3.38 5.32 25.45
C LEU A 26 3.52 3.83 25.75
N THR A 27 2.57 3.03 25.27
CA THR A 27 2.66 1.57 25.35
C THR A 27 2.98 0.99 23.98
N LYS A 28 4.15 0.33 23.85
CA LYS A 28 4.54 -0.31 22.59
C LYS A 28 3.61 -1.47 22.26
N ARG A 29 2.88 -1.37 21.14
CA ARG A 29 1.93 -2.39 20.65
C ARG A 29 2.46 -3.18 19.47
N TYR A 30 3.35 -2.56 18.67
CA TYR A 30 3.93 -3.23 17.51
C TYR A 30 5.33 -2.70 17.20
N ARG A 31 6.23 -3.63 16.89
CA ARG A 31 7.58 -3.38 16.37
C ARG A 31 7.86 -4.37 15.25
N ASN A 32 8.03 -3.90 14.04
CA ASN A 32 8.37 -4.73 12.89
C ASN A 32 9.87 -4.96 12.83
N GLN A 33 10.30 -6.05 13.45
CA GLN A 33 11.72 -6.39 13.54
C GLN A 33 12.34 -6.72 12.18
N ASP A 34 11.55 -7.29 11.25
CA ASP A 34 12.04 -7.63 9.91
C ASP A 34 12.27 -6.35 9.09
N ALA A 35 11.32 -5.41 9.10
CA ALA A 35 11.50 -4.11 8.45
C ALA A 35 12.61 -3.27 9.11
N ALA A 36 12.80 -3.40 10.43
CA ALA A 36 13.87 -2.71 11.16
C ALA A 36 15.27 -3.17 10.72
N LYS A 37 15.44 -4.46 10.39
CA LYS A 37 16.71 -5.01 9.88
C LYS A 37 17.13 -4.38 8.56
N ASP A 38 16.17 -4.08 7.68
CA ASP A 38 16.46 -3.52 6.36
C ASP A 38 17.20 -2.17 6.43
N VAL A 39 17.11 -1.49 7.59
CA VAL A 39 17.67 -0.14 7.82
C VAL A 39 18.52 -0.05 9.12
N SER A 40 19.01 -1.18 9.64
CA SER A 40 19.84 -1.27 10.88
C SER A 40 19.18 -0.61 12.10
N LEU A 41 17.88 -0.76 12.28
CA LEU A 41 17.13 -0.31 13.46
C LEU A 41 16.77 -1.46 14.41
N ASP A 42 17.05 -2.69 14.04
CA ASP A 42 16.71 -3.90 14.80
C ASP A 42 17.47 -4.02 16.14
N THR A 43 18.63 -3.38 16.24
CA THR A 43 19.49 -3.38 17.43
C THR A 43 19.14 -2.31 18.47
N LEU A 44 18.19 -1.41 18.19
CA LEU A 44 17.76 -0.38 19.13
C LEU A 44 17.13 -1.00 20.38
N SER A 45 17.49 -0.48 21.58
CA SER A 45 16.79 -0.85 22.81
C SER A 45 15.33 -0.37 22.80
N ASP A 46 14.50 -0.86 23.72
CA ASP A 46 13.11 -0.42 23.83
C ASP A 46 13.00 1.06 24.18
N GLU A 47 13.91 1.59 24.99
CA GLU A 47 13.97 3.02 25.34
C GLU A 47 14.36 3.87 24.10
N GLN A 48 15.32 3.43 23.32
CA GLN A 48 15.70 4.10 22.07
C GLN A 48 14.54 4.02 21.05
N TRP A 49 13.88 2.87 20.96
CA TRP A 49 12.73 2.68 20.09
C TRP A 49 11.59 3.63 20.43
N GLN A 50 11.25 3.75 21.73
CA GLN A 50 10.25 4.69 22.21
C GLN A 50 10.65 6.15 21.98
N SER A 51 11.92 6.49 22.22
CA SER A 51 12.45 7.84 21.98
C SER A 51 12.29 8.26 20.51
N TYR A 52 12.65 7.37 19.56
CA TYR A 52 12.57 7.68 18.14
C TYR A 52 11.13 7.59 17.58
N PHE A 53 10.37 6.57 17.93
CA PHE A 53 9.10 6.26 17.24
C PHE A 53 7.85 6.57 18.07
N GLY A 54 8.00 6.94 19.32
CA GLY A 54 6.94 7.42 20.20
C GLY A 54 7.06 8.91 20.52
N ALA A 55 8.27 9.35 20.88
CA ALA A 55 8.54 10.75 21.23
C ALA A 55 9.11 11.58 20.06
N PHE A 56 9.43 10.97 18.94
CA PHE A 56 9.94 11.61 17.72
C PHE A 56 11.23 12.42 17.93
N THR A 57 12.13 11.92 18.77
CA THR A 57 13.48 12.49 18.90
C THR A 57 14.20 12.41 17.54
N PRO A 58 14.73 13.51 17.00
CA PRO A 58 15.40 13.48 15.69
C PRO A 58 16.59 12.52 15.67
N PHE A 59 16.74 11.77 14.58
CA PHE A 59 17.95 11.00 14.34
C PHE A 59 19.14 11.93 14.08
N PRO A 60 20.37 11.53 14.48
CA PRO A 60 21.57 12.20 14.00
C PRO A 60 21.56 12.30 12.46
N ASP A 61 22.02 13.41 11.91
CA ASP A 61 22.12 13.64 10.46
C ASP A 61 20.81 13.56 9.66
N SER A 62 19.66 13.63 10.35
CA SER A 62 18.32 13.67 9.75
C SER A 62 17.68 15.07 9.85
N PHE A 63 16.40 15.18 9.54
CA PHE A 63 15.62 16.41 9.74
C PHE A 63 15.68 16.86 11.20
N LYS A 64 15.89 18.14 11.42
CA LYS A 64 15.85 18.73 12.79
C LYS A 64 14.41 18.84 13.30
N THR A 65 13.47 19.02 12.39
CA THR A 65 12.03 19.09 12.64
C THR A 65 11.30 18.24 11.61
N PRO A 66 10.21 17.56 11.96
CA PRO A 66 9.39 16.83 11.01
C PRO A 66 8.80 17.73 9.92
N LEU A 67 8.51 17.13 8.76
CA LEU A 67 8.05 17.80 7.56
C LEU A 67 6.65 17.32 7.18
N ALA A 68 5.61 18.16 7.35
CA ALA A 68 4.28 17.88 6.82
C ALA A 68 4.27 18.18 5.32
N LEU A 69 4.10 17.16 4.48
CA LEU A 69 4.21 17.29 3.04
C LEU A 69 3.01 18.05 2.45
N CYS A 70 3.32 18.95 1.52
CA CYS A 70 2.34 19.76 0.82
C CYS A 70 1.85 19.01 -0.43
N TYR A 71 0.55 18.74 -0.48
CA TYR A 71 -0.11 18.20 -1.66
C TYR A 71 -1.57 18.65 -1.72
N HIS A 72 -2.18 18.56 -2.87
CA HIS A 72 -3.61 18.65 -3.08
C HIS A 72 -4.13 17.30 -3.55
N GLY A 73 -5.34 17.21 -4.06
CA GLY A 73 -5.81 15.98 -4.68
C GLY A 73 -7.27 16.02 -5.08
N HIS A 74 -7.64 15.05 -5.90
CA HIS A 74 -9.05 14.82 -6.21
C HIS A 74 -9.58 13.76 -5.23
N GLN A 75 -10.54 14.16 -4.42
CA GLN A 75 -11.25 13.28 -3.50
C GLN A 75 -12.63 12.97 -4.07
N PHE A 76 -12.91 11.69 -4.36
CA PHE A 76 -14.14 11.26 -5.07
C PHE A 76 -14.40 12.03 -6.38
N GLY A 77 -13.34 12.39 -7.11
CA GLY A 77 -13.41 13.12 -8.37
C GLY A 77 -13.50 14.62 -8.24
N ILE A 78 -13.62 15.18 -7.04
CA ILE A 78 -13.66 16.62 -6.77
C ILE A 78 -12.29 17.08 -6.31
N TYR A 79 -11.74 18.10 -6.97
CA TYR A 79 -10.45 18.67 -6.57
C TYR A 79 -10.55 19.40 -5.23
N ASN A 80 -9.62 19.10 -4.32
CA ASN A 80 -9.54 19.69 -3.01
C ASN A 80 -8.14 20.34 -2.80
N PRO A 81 -8.06 21.69 -2.76
CA PRO A 81 -6.81 22.40 -2.54
C PRO A 81 -6.45 22.59 -1.06
N GLU A 82 -7.24 22.07 -0.13
CA GLU A 82 -7.04 22.26 1.31
C GLU A 82 -6.41 21.06 2.00
N ILE A 83 -5.98 20.04 1.24
CA ILE A 83 -5.39 18.83 1.80
C ILE A 83 -3.85 18.87 1.77
N GLY A 84 -3.26 18.03 2.59
CA GLY A 84 -1.85 17.80 2.80
C GLY A 84 -1.68 16.77 3.90
N ASP A 85 -0.49 16.59 4.45
CA ASP A 85 -0.28 15.72 5.61
C ASP A 85 -0.99 16.28 6.85
N GLY A 86 -2.26 15.93 7.04
CA GLY A 86 -3.15 16.56 8.04
C GLY A 86 -3.09 15.93 9.44
N ARG A 87 -2.51 14.72 9.60
CA ARG A 87 -2.39 14.02 10.90
C ARG A 87 -1.12 13.22 11.04
N GLY A 88 -0.10 13.61 10.32
CA GLY A 88 1.20 12.97 10.29
C GLY A 88 2.19 13.83 9.52
N PHE A 89 3.40 13.32 9.38
CA PHE A 89 4.49 14.03 8.72
C PHE A 89 5.58 13.05 8.29
N LEU A 90 6.43 13.47 7.37
CA LEU A 90 7.72 12.84 7.11
C LEU A 90 8.64 13.13 8.27
N TYR A 91 9.01 12.08 9.01
CA TYR A 91 9.79 12.19 10.23
C TYR A 91 11.29 12.11 9.97
N ALA A 92 11.71 11.18 9.12
CA ALA A 92 13.11 10.98 8.76
C ALA A 92 13.21 10.29 7.39
N GLN A 93 14.39 10.30 6.80
CA GLN A 93 14.74 9.48 5.64
C GLN A 93 15.95 8.62 5.98
N LEU A 94 15.95 7.37 5.51
CA LEU A 94 17.00 6.38 5.71
C LEU A 94 17.43 5.78 4.38
N ARG A 95 18.66 5.26 4.35
CA ARG A 95 19.09 4.38 3.25
C ARG A 95 18.95 2.93 3.66
N GLU A 96 18.33 2.13 2.80
CA GLU A 96 18.27 0.68 2.93
C GLU A 96 19.67 0.08 2.86
N ASP A 97 19.97 -0.88 3.73
CA ASP A 97 21.36 -1.36 3.88
C ASP A 97 21.85 -2.16 2.67
N THR A 98 20.97 -2.93 2.03
CA THR A 98 21.33 -3.85 0.94
C THR A 98 21.30 -3.18 -0.44
N THR A 99 20.28 -2.38 -0.72
CA THR A 99 20.04 -1.79 -2.05
C THR A 99 20.41 -0.31 -2.11
N ASN A 100 20.67 0.32 -0.97
CA ASN A 100 20.87 1.76 -0.81
C ASN A 100 19.69 2.63 -1.30
N ARG A 101 18.48 2.05 -1.43
CA ARG A 101 17.27 2.81 -1.75
C ARG A 101 17.00 3.86 -0.67
N LEU A 102 16.45 4.99 -1.08
CA LEU A 102 15.93 5.98 -0.16
C LEU A 102 14.59 5.49 0.40
N LEU A 103 14.47 5.47 1.72
CA LEU A 103 13.23 5.10 2.42
C LEU A 103 12.80 6.23 3.35
N ASP A 104 11.52 6.46 3.40
CA ASP A 104 10.88 7.50 4.20
C ASP A 104 10.24 6.90 5.46
N LEU A 105 10.46 7.53 6.61
CA LEU A 105 9.71 7.28 7.84
C LEU A 105 8.58 8.29 7.96
N GLY A 106 7.38 7.90 7.55
CA GLY A 106 6.16 8.70 7.67
C GLY A 106 5.36 8.31 8.89
N THR A 107 4.70 9.27 9.51
CA THR A 107 3.90 9.07 10.72
C THR A 107 2.42 9.20 10.46
N LYS A 108 1.59 8.67 11.39
CA LYS A 108 0.13 8.87 11.39
C LYS A 108 -0.37 8.92 12.83
N GLY A 109 -1.15 9.95 13.16
CA GLY A 109 -1.61 10.19 14.54
C GLY A 109 -0.64 11.00 15.40
N SER A 110 0.42 11.56 14.80
CA SER A 110 1.53 12.20 15.49
C SER A 110 1.35 13.70 15.77
N GLY A 111 0.18 14.25 15.51
CA GLY A 111 -0.17 15.63 15.84
C GLY A 111 -0.85 16.39 14.70
N THR A 112 -1.23 17.61 15.01
CA THR A 112 -1.78 18.54 14.03
C THR A 112 -0.71 19.18 13.18
N THR A 113 -1.08 19.56 11.96
CA THR A 113 -0.24 20.27 10.99
C THR A 113 -1.05 21.44 10.40
N PRO A 114 -0.47 22.29 9.58
CA PRO A 114 -1.24 23.33 8.86
C PRO A 114 -2.37 22.76 7.96
N PHE A 115 -2.32 21.46 7.64
CA PHE A 115 -3.29 20.77 6.78
C PHE A 115 -4.34 19.98 7.55
N SER A 116 -4.37 20.04 8.88
CA SER A 116 -5.34 19.29 9.71
C SER A 116 -6.77 19.78 9.58
N ARG A 117 -6.97 21.02 9.08
CA ARG A 117 -8.29 21.67 9.05
C ARG A 117 -8.92 21.66 10.45
N SER A 118 -10.06 20.98 10.63
CA SER A 118 -10.71 20.78 11.95
C SER A 118 -10.33 19.47 12.63
N GLY A 119 -9.39 18.69 12.05
CA GLY A 119 -8.96 17.40 12.62
C GLY A 119 -8.04 17.57 13.83
N ASP A 120 -8.08 16.60 14.72
CA ASP A 120 -7.26 16.56 15.96
C ASP A 120 -5.83 16.03 15.75
N GLY A 121 -5.49 15.61 14.54
CA GLY A 121 -4.17 15.04 14.23
C GLY A 121 -3.92 13.67 14.84
N ARG A 122 -4.96 12.95 15.25
CA ARG A 122 -4.89 11.67 15.97
C ARG A 122 -5.30 10.48 15.10
N LEU A 123 -4.86 9.30 15.50
CA LEU A 123 -5.23 8.00 14.95
C LEU A 123 -5.80 7.12 16.05
N THR A 124 -6.90 6.40 15.75
CA THR A 124 -7.42 5.40 16.68
C THR A 124 -6.54 4.15 16.71
N LEU A 125 -6.48 3.47 17.85
CA LEU A 125 -5.73 2.21 17.96
C LEU A 125 -6.31 1.15 17.01
N LYS A 126 -7.63 1.11 16.81
CA LYS A 126 -8.27 0.26 15.78
C LYS A 126 -7.73 0.56 14.40
N GLY A 127 -7.62 1.83 14.05
CA GLY A 127 -7.03 2.26 12.77
C GLY A 127 -5.59 1.77 12.61
N ALA A 128 -4.76 1.89 13.65
CA ALA A 128 -3.38 1.41 13.63
C ALA A 128 -3.28 -0.12 13.49
N VAL A 129 -4.09 -0.88 14.23
CA VAL A 129 -4.17 -2.36 14.11
C VAL A 129 -4.56 -2.76 12.68
N ARG A 130 -5.54 -2.08 12.09
CA ARG A 130 -5.95 -2.32 10.69
C ARG A 130 -4.84 -2.02 9.69
N GLU A 131 -4.09 -0.94 9.88
CA GLU A 131 -2.93 -0.60 9.02
C GLU A 131 -1.85 -1.70 9.10
N ILE A 132 -1.54 -2.23 10.30
CA ILE A 132 -0.58 -3.32 10.46
C ILE A 132 -1.05 -4.56 9.67
N LEU A 133 -2.29 -4.99 9.89
CA LEU A 133 -2.84 -6.20 9.27
C LEU A 133 -2.85 -6.11 7.74
N ALA A 134 -3.30 -4.97 7.17
CA ALA A 134 -3.30 -4.76 5.73
C ALA A 134 -1.88 -4.78 5.15
N SER A 135 -0.96 -4.02 5.75
CA SER A 135 0.44 -3.95 5.33
C SER A 135 1.11 -5.32 5.35
N GLU A 136 1.03 -6.06 6.46
CA GLU A 136 1.65 -7.38 6.60
C GLU A 136 1.08 -8.38 5.59
N TYR A 137 -0.24 -8.40 5.40
CA TYR A 137 -0.86 -9.36 4.50
C TYR A 137 -0.60 -9.03 3.02
N LEU A 138 -0.66 -7.76 2.62
CA LEU A 138 -0.32 -7.34 1.26
C LEU A 138 1.15 -7.64 0.92
N ASN A 139 2.08 -7.36 1.84
CA ASN A 139 3.49 -7.72 1.67
C ASN A 139 3.70 -9.24 1.56
N ALA A 140 2.93 -10.04 2.32
CA ALA A 140 2.94 -11.49 2.22
C ALA A 140 2.45 -11.97 0.84
N LEU A 141 1.47 -11.28 0.25
CA LEU A 141 0.92 -11.54 -1.08
C LEU A 141 1.73 -10.89 -2.22
N SER A 142 2.95 -10.43 -1.94
CA SER A 142 3.85 -9.79 -2.93
C SER A 142 3.26 -8.55 -3.60
N VAL A 143 2.40 -7.83 -2.89
CA VAL A 143 1.99 -6.47 -3.29
C VAL A 143 3.04 -5.50 -2.75
N ASN A 144 3.52 -4.58 -3.59
CA ASN A 144 4.39 -3.51 -3.14
C ASN A 144 3.62 -2.60 -2.18
N SER A 145 3.87 -2.74 -0.89
CA SER A 145 3.15 -2.04 0.19
C SER A 145 4.13 -1.47 1.20
N CYS A 146 3.83 -0.28 1.73
CA CYS A 146 4.56 0.27 2.86
C CYS A 146 4.60 -0.75 4.02
N LYS A 147 5.63 -0.69 4.83
CA LYS A 147 5.78 -1.54 6.02
C LYS A 147 5.44 -0.71 7.26
N ILE A 148 4.48 -1.16 8.06
CA ILE A 148 4.29 -0.55 9.36
C ILE A 148 5.48 -0.95 10.25
N LEU A 149 6.26 0.06 10.68
CA LEU A 149 7.47 -0.15 11.44
C LEU A 149 7.20 -0.21 12.95
N SER A 150 6.37 0.72 13.44
CA SER A 150 6.12 0.88 14.88
C SER A 150 4.71 1.39 15.14
N VAL A 151 4.08 0.89 16.22
CA VAL A 151 2.85 1.45 16.78
C VAL A 151 2.99 1.54 18.29
N PHE A 152 2.74 2.75 18.81
CA PHE A 152 2.55 3.01 20.23
C PHE A 152 1.12 3.45 20.49
N GLU A 153 0.49 2.88 21.52
CA GLU A 153 -0.73 3.39 22.10
C GLU A 153 -0.40 4.57 23.02
N THR A 154 -1.20 5.65 22.95
CA THR A 154 -0.90 6.92 23.63
C THR A 154 -1.74 7.16 24.88
N GLU A 155 -2.62 6.22 25.27
CA GLU A 155 -3.58 6.30 26.36
C GLU A 155 -4.59 7.45 26.25
N GLU A 156 -4.53 8.27 25.18
CA GLU A 156 -5.56 9.27 24.89
C GLU A 156 -6.88 8.58 24.51
N GLN A 157 -8.00 9.23 24.87
CA GLN A 157 -9.34 8.78 24.50
C GLN A 157 -9.91 9.72 23.44
N LEU A 158 -10.27 9.16 22.30
CA LEU A 158 -10.77 9.92 21.16
C LEU A 158 -12.27 9.75 20.99
N HIS A 159 -12.92 10.78 20.48
CA HIS A 159 -14.31 10.69 20.03
C HIS A 159 -14.35 10.65 18.50
N ARG A 160 -15.02 9.65 17.95
CA ARG A 160 -15.21 9.41 16.50
C ARG A 160 -16.68 9.17 16.21
N ASN A 161 -17.13 9.58 15.04
CA ASN A 161 -18.53 9.43 14.63
C ASN A 161 -18.80 8.08 13.94
N ASP A 162 -17.75 7.37 13.54
CA ASP A 162 -17.79 6.14 12.74
C ASP A 162 -17.34 4.89 13.50
N GLU A 163 -17.00 5.04 14.79
CA GLU A 163 -16.68 3.92 15.68
C GLU A 163 -17.16 4.19 17.13
N PRO A 164 -17.34 3.12 17.95
CA PRO A 164 -17.70 3.29 19.37
C PRO A 164 -16.71 4.22 20.07
N SER A 165 -17.24 5.21 20.80
CA SER A 165 -16.47 6.23 21.47
C SER A 165 -16.86 6.36 22.95
N PRO A 166 -15.91 6.67 23.86
CA PRO A 166 -14.51 7.01 23.57
C PRO A 166 -13.71 5.80 23.09
N THR A 167 -12.72 6.04 22.21
CA THR A 167 -11.86 4.99 21.65
C THR A 167 -10.38 5.28 21.91
N ARG A 168 -9.59 4.24 22.04
CA ARG A 168 -8.15 4.27 22.32
C ARG A 168 -7.39 4.89 21.14
N ALA A 169 -6.36 5.69 21.45
CA ALA A 169 -5.51 6.37 20.47
C ALA A 169 -4.17 5.68 20.29
N ALA A 170 -3.58 5.88 19.12
CA ALA A 170 -2.23 5.40 18.80
C ALA A 170 -1.48 6.38 17.91
N VAL A 171 -0.16 6.22 17.89
CA VAL A 171 0.72 6.81 16.89
C VAL A 171 1.42 5.68 16.12
N LEU A 172 1.51 5.85 14.82
CA LEU A 172 2.05 4.86 13.90
C LEU A 172 3.20 5.48 13.10
N VAL A 173 4.26 4.69 12.89
CA VAL A 173 5.35 4.99 11.97
C VAL A 173 5.39 3.92 10.89
N ARG A 174 5.43 4.34 9.64
CA ARG A 174 5.58 3.47 8.46
C ARG A 174 6.89 3.74 7.75
N LEU A 175 7.50 2.69 7.25
CA LEU A 175 8.67 2.71 6.38
C LEU A 175 8.18 2.51 4.94
N SER A 176 8.44 3.48 4.08
CA SER A 176 7.97 3.51 2.70
C SER A 176 9.10 3.89 1.75
N HIS A 177 9.01 3.48 0.50
CA HIS A 177 9.96 3.93 -0.53
C HIS A 177 9.83 5.44 -0.79
N SER A 178 8.62 6.00 -0.68
CA SER A 178 8.37 7.45 -0.75
C SER A 178 7.06 7.81 -0.04
N HIS A 179 6.93 9.08 0.37
CA HIS A 179 5.66 9.69 0.76
C HIS A 179 5.20 10.78 -0.22
N ILE A 180 5.91 10.98 -1.32
CA ILE A 180 5.49 11.90 -2.40
C ILE A 180 4.35 11.25 -3.17
N ARG A 181 3.28 11.99 -3.38
CA ARG A 181 2.01 11.52 -3.97
C ARG A 181 1.75 12.21 -5.32
N ILE A 182 0.88 11.66 -6.13
CA ILE A 182 0.38 12.36 -7.34
C ILE A 182 -0.11 13.75 -6.98
N GLY A 183 -0.76 13.90 -5.84
CA GLY A 183 -1.23 15.18 -5.31
C GLY A 183 -0.17 16.25 -5.12
N SER A 184 1.10 15.89 -4.96
CA SER A 184 2.21 16.88 -4.89
C SER A 184 2.36 17.63 -6.21
N PHE A 185 2.32 16.92 -7.35
CA PHE A 185 2.32 17.56 -8.68
C PHE A 185 1.05 18.35 -8.95
N GLN A 186 -0.11 17.83 -8.54
CA GLN A 186 -1.38 18.54 -8.70
C GLN A 186 -1.40 19.89 -7.98
N ARG A 187 -0.81 19.96 -6.77
CA ARG A 187 -0.68 21.22 -6.05
C ARG A 187 0.18 22.23 -6.81
N LEU A 188 1.33 21.80 -7.32
CA LEU A 188 2.24 22.67 -8.07
C LEU A 188 1.61 23.19 -9.37
N ALA A 189 0.89 22.33 -10.10
CA ALA A 189 0.15 22.73 -11.30
C ALA A 189 -0.97 23.72 -10.96
N TYR A 190 -1.74 23.47 -9.91
CA TYR A 190 -2.79 24.38 -9.45
C TYR A 190 -2.25 25.76 -9.06
N LEU A 191 -1.07 25.82 -8.44
CA LEU A 191 -0.40 27.05 -8.06
C LEU A 191 0.37 27.72 -9.22
N ASN A 192 0.30 27.16 -10.43
CA ASN A 192 1.02 27.61 -11.61
C ASN A 192 2.54 27.75 -11.37
N GLN A 193 3.14 26.67 -10.85
CA GLN A 193 4.57 26.59 -10.48
C GLN A 193 5.32 25.58 -11.36
N PRO A 194 5.50 25.83 -12.67
CA PRO A 194 6.09 24.87 -13.60
C PRO A 194 7.56 24.52 -13.24
N GLN A 195 8.35 25.47 -12.72
CA GLN A 195 9.73 25.18 -12.34
C GLN A 195 9.81 24.20 -11.15
N GLU A 196 8.86 24.29 -10.22
CA GLU A 196 8.78 23.39 -9.08
C GLU A 196 8.31 21.99 -9.51
N ILE A 197 7.49 21.88 -10.56
CA ILE A 197 7.17 20.58 -11.20
C ILE A 197 8.45 19.91 -11.67
N LEU A 198 9.34 20.62 -12.37
CA LEU A 198 10.62 20.07 -12.82
C LEU A 198 11.56 19.75 -11.66
N THR A 199 11.60 20.61 -10.64
CA THR A 199 12.40 20.36 -9.42
C THR A 199 11.97 19.06 -8.75
N LEU A 200 10.66 18.84 -8.57
CA LEU A 200 10.11 17.61 -8.02
C LEU A 200 10.38 16.41 -8.93
N ALA A 201 10.20 16.56 -10.24
CA ALA A 201 10.45 15.50 -11.21
C ALA A 201 11.92 15.03 -11.18
N ARG A 202 12.88 15.97 -11.14
CA ARG A 202 14.31 15.66 -11.01
C ARG A 202 14.64 14.95 -9.70
N TYR A 203 14.02 15.38 -8.58
CA TYR A 203 14.16 14.71 -7.30
C TYR A 203 13.65 13.27 -7.37
N VAL A 204 12.45 13.06 -7.91
CA VAL A 204 11.83 11.74 -8.05
C VAL A 204 12.67 10.83 -8.95
N ALA A 205 13.15 11.32 -10.10
CA ALA A 205 14.04 10.56 -10.97
C ALA A 205 15.32 10.15 -10.23
N ARG A 206 16.01 11.11 -9.61
CA ARG A 206 17.31 10.89 -8.95
C ARG A 206 17.27 9.86 -7.84
N TYR A 207 16.20 9.84 -7.04
CA TYR A 207 16.16 9.06 -5.81
C TYR A 207 15.28 7.80 -5.89
N TYR A 208 14.32 7.76 -6.83
CA TYR A 208 13.39 6.64 -6.90
C TYR A 208 13.44 5.89 -8.24
N TYR A 209 13.95 6.50 -9.30
CA TYR A 209 14.02 5.90 -10.64
C TYR A 209 15.42 6.02 -11.24
N PRO A 210 16.39 5.19 -10.80
CA PRO A 210 17.81 5.32 -11.16
C PRO A 210 18.10 5.19 -12.67
N ASP A 211 17.19 4.59 -13.43
CA ASP A 211 17.31 4.42 -14.87
C ASP A 211 16.88 5.69 -15.66
N ILE A 212 16.37 6.71 -14.97
CA ILE A 212 15.94 7.98 -15.57
C ILE A 212 16.97 9.05 -15.22
N ASP A 213 17.64 9.60 -16.24
CA ASP A 213 18.57 10.71 -16.04
C ASP A 213 17.82 11.98 -15.57
N PRO A 214 18.05 12.45 -14.35
CA PRO A 214 17.37 13.65 -13.82
C PRO A 214 17.75 14.94 -14.55
N GLU A 215 18.83 14.94 -15.33
CA GLU A 215 19.28 16.09 -16.12
C GLU A 215 18.75 16.08 -17.57
N SER A 216 17.94 15.08 -17.92
CA SER A 216 17.27 15.01 -19.23
C SER A 216 16.44 16.27 -19.51
N PRO A 217 16.21 16.61 -20.80
CA PRO A 217 15.26 17.67 -21.18
C PRO A 217 13.88 17.46 -20.53
N PRO A 218 13.16 18.52 -20.18
CA PRO A 218 11.88 18.43 -19.43
C PRO A 218 10.88 17.43 -20.01
N GLU A 219 10.67 17.44 -21.31
CA GLU A 219 9.76 16.50 -21.99
C GLU A 219 10.19 15.04 -21.78
N ALA A 220 11.45 14.72 -22.02
CA ALA A 220 11.96 13.35 -21.88
C ALA A 220 11.92 12.87 -20.42
N LEU A 221 12.26 13.74 -19.47
CA LEU A 221 12.19 13.45 -18.03
C LEU A 221 10.76 13.12 -17.61
N LEU A 222 9.80 13.96 -17.96
CA LEU A 222 8.40 13.79 -17.51
C LEU A 222 7.71 12.61 -18.17
N LEU A 223 7.99 12.34 -19.46
CA LEU A 223 7.50 11.14 -20.15
C LEU A 223 8.10 9.88 -19.54
N GLY A 224 9.41 9.87 -19.27
CA GLY A 224 10.08 8.73 -18.63
C GLY A 224 9.50 8.43 -17.24
N LEU A 225 9.27 9.46 -16.41
CA LEU A 225 8.65 9.30 -15.10
C LEU A 225 7.22 8.78 -15.19
N LEU A 226 6.41 9.32 -16.11
CA LEU A 226 5.03 8.87 -16.29
C LEU A 226 5.00 7.40 -16.72
N GLU A 227 5.87 6.99 -17.65
CA GLU A 227 5.95 5.60 -18.11
C GLU A 227 6.36 4.65 -16.99
N ALA A 228 7.40 4.98 -16.23
CA ALA A 228 7.87 4.17 -15.10
C ALA A 228 6.78 4.04 -14.03
N LEU A 229 6.09 5.14 -13.68
CA LEU A 229 5.03 5.11 -12.70
C LEU A 229 3.82 4.29 -13.16
N ILE A 230 3.46 4.35 -14.45
CA ILE A 230 2.38 3.53 -15.02
C ILE A 230 2.65 2.04 -14.77
N ILE A 231 3.87 1.57 -14.98
CA ILE A 231 4.24 0.17 -14.73
C ILE A 231 4.11 -0.16 -13.24
N CYS A 232 4.68 0.67 -12.35
CA CYS A 232 4.61 0.45 -10.91
C CYS A 232 3.16 0.44 -10.37
N VAL A 233 2.32 1.37 -10.83
CA VAL A 233 0.91 1.44 -10.44
C VAL A 233 0.12 0.27 -11.02
N ALA A 234 0.40 -0.16 -12.25
CA ALA A 234 -0.21 -1.34 -12.85
C ALA A 234 0.10 -2.61 -12.04
N GLU A 235 1.35 -2.80 -11.63
CA GLU A 235 1.76 -3.92 -10.77
C GLU A 235 1.10 -3.89 -9.39
N MET A 236 0.99 -2.72 -8.77
CA MET A 236 0.31 -2.53 -7.49
C MET A 236 -1.17 -2.91 -7.60
N VAL A 237 -1.88 -2.37 -8.59
CA VAL A 237 -3.31 -2.64 -8.81
C VAL A 237 -3.55 -4.09 -9.19
N ALA A 238 -2.71 -4.69 -10.04
CA ALA A 238 -2.75 -6.12 -10.33
C ALA A 238 -2.58 -6.97 -9.06
N GLY A 239 -1.71 -6.56 -8.15
CA GLY A 239 -1.54 -7.18 -6.85
C GLY A 239 -2.81 -7.08 -5.99
N TRP A 240 -3.49 -5.93 -5.95
CA TRP A 240 -4.78 -5.78 -5.26
C TRP A 240 -5.85 -6.71 -5.85
N MET A 241 -5.95 -6.73 -7.18
CA MET A 241 -6.92 -7.58 -7.89
C MET A 241 -6.66 -9.07 -7.64
N ALA A 242 -5.40 -9.52 -7.73
CA ALA A 242 -5.03 -10.91 -7.45
C ALA A 242 -5.23 -11.30 -5.98
N SER A 243 -5.20 -10.33 -5.06
CA SER A 243 -5.37 -10.55 -3.61
C SER A 243 -6.82 -10.49 -3.16
N GLY A 244 -7.76 -10.08 -4.02
CA GLY A 244 -9.13 -9.77 -3.59
C GLY A 244 -9.19 -8.54 -2.67
N PHE A 245 -8.17 -7.68 -2.72
CA PHE A 245 -8.09 -6.49 -1.87
C PHE A 245 -8.86 -5.31 -2.46
N VAL A 246 -9.66 -4.67 -1.61
CA VAL A 246 -10.39 -3.44 -1.92
C VAL A 246 -9.85 -2.33 -1.03
N HIS A 247 -9.15 -1.39 -1.63
CA HIS A 247 -8.56 -0.25 -0.91
C HIS A 247 -9.65 0.66 -0.31
N GLY A 248 -10.68 0.93 -1.08
CA GLY A 248 -11.87 1.67 -0.66
C GLY A 248 -11.79 3.19 -0.81
N VAL A 249 -10.60 3.79 -0.91
CA VAL A 249 -10.40 5.23 -1.13
C VAL A 249 -9.23 5.44 -2.07
N LEU A 250 -9.50 5.56 -3.37
CA LEU A 250 -8.50 5.74 -4.42
C LEU A 250 -8.47 7.18 -4.95
N ASN A 251 -8.43 8.12 -4.02
CA ASN A 251 -8.16 9.53 -4.31
C ASN A 251 -6.74 9.69 -4.87
N THR A 252 -6.46 10.77 -5.59
CA THR A 252 -5.12 11.00 -6.17
C THR A 252 -4.03 11.20 -5.11
N ASP A 253 -4.40 11.61 -3.90
CA ASP A 253 -3.51 11.70 -2.74
C ASP A 253 -3.19 10.33 -2.11
N ASN A 254 -3.83 9.25 -2.56
CA ASN A 254 -3.54 7.87 -2.14
C ASN A 254 -2.74 7.06 -3.18
N PHE A 255 -2.14 7.74 -4.15
CA PHE A 255 -1.18 7.15 -5.09
C PHE A 255 0.21 7.72 -4.85
N ASN A 256 1.11 6.87 -4.38
CA ASN A 256 2.51 7.16 -4.18
C ASN A 256 3.25 7.13 -5.53
N LEU A 257 4.24 8.02 -5.71
CA LEU A 257 5.04 8.09 -6.95
C LEU A 257 6.02 6.93 -7.16
N THR A 258 6.02 5.95 -6.29
CA THR A 258 6.81 4.72 -6.45
C THR A 258 5.91 3.48 -6.68
N GLY A 259 4.59 3.68 -6.85
CA GLY A 259 3.64 2.57 -6.97
C GLY A 259 3.55 1.70 -5.72
N GLU A 260 3.92 2.23 -4.56
CA GLU A 260 3.79 1.55 -3.28
C GLU A 260 2.41 1.81 -2.68
N SER A 261 1.71 0.76 -2.32
CA SER A 261 0.39 0.82 -1.68
C SER A 261 0.51 1.27 -0.23
N PHE A 262 -0.37 2.15 0.23
CA PHE A 262 -0.34 2.70 1.58
C PHE A 262 -1.69 3.33 1.98
N ASP A 263 -1.78 3.82 3.23
CA ASP A 263 -2.92 4.59 3.78
C ASP A 263 -4.23 3.79 3.85
N TYR A 264 -4.19 2.67 4.55
CA TYR A 264 -5.26 1.69 4.64
C TYR A 264 -6.37 2.13 5.61
N GLY A 265 -7.38 2.83 5.10
CA GLY A 265 -8.57 3.23 5.86
C GLY A 265 -9.64 2.14 5.90
N PRO A 266 -10.67 2.22 5.02
CA PRO A 266 -11.82 1.30 5.08
C PRO A 266 -11.59 -0.05 4.39
N TRP A 267 -10.37 -0.40 4.03
CA TRP A 267 -10.02 -1.59 3.24
C TRP A 267 -10.76 -2.89 3.65
N ARG A 268 -10.89 -3.80 2.68
CA ARG A 268 -11.43 -5.16 2.87
C ARG A 268 -10.67 -6.15 1.99
N PHE A 269 -10.59 -7.41 2.43
CA PHE A 269 -10.33 -8.54 1.55
C PHE A 269 -11.65 -9.24 1.25
N LEU A 270 -11.91 -9.54 0.00
CA LEU A 270 -13.11 -10.24 -0.44
C LEU A 270 -13.10 -11.69 0.06
N ASP A 271 -14.20 -12.11 0.67
CA ASP A 271 -14.45 -13.53 0.94
C ASP A 271 -14.73 -14.28 -0.37
N LYS A 272 -15.57 -13.71 -1.22
CA LYS A 272 -15.97 -14.23 -2.52
C LYS A 272 -15.88 -13.14 -3.57
N MET A 273 -15.63 -13.54 -4.82
CA MET A 273 -15.53 -12.60 -5.91
C MET A 273 -16.81 -11.77 -6.07
N ASP A 274 -16.67 -10.45 -5.96
CA ASP A 274 -17.72 -9.46 -6.17
C ASP A 274 -17.10 -8.17 -6.73
N PHE A 275 -17.31 -7.92 -8.02
CA PHE A 275 -16.79 -6.73 -8.70
C PHE A 275 -17.41 -5.42 -8.23
N ASN A 276 -18.61 -5.46 -7.66
CA ASN A 276 -19.34 -4.28 -7.20
C ASN A 276 -19.13 -3.98 -5.72
N PHE A 277 -18.35 -4.81 -5.01
CA PHE A 277 -18.10 -4.62 -3.60
C PHE A 277 -17.32 -3.32 -3.33
N THR A 278 -17.84 -2.50 -2.40
CA THR A 278 -17.19 -1.29 -1.89
C THR A 278 -16.77 -1.49 -0.44
N ALA A 279 -15.53 -1.12 -0.10
CA ALA A 279 -15.03 -1.20 1.27
C ALA A 279 -15.47 0.01 2.11
N ALA A 280 -15.61 1.19 1.49
CA ALA A 280 -16.03 2.42 2.15
C ALA A 280 -17.55 2.57 2.15
N TYR A 281 -18.18 2.65 3.32
CA TYR A 281 -19.64 2.80 3.46
C TYR A 281 -20.18 4.11 2.86
N PHE A 282 -19.30 5.11 2.71
CA PHE A 282 -19.62 6.41 2.13
C PHE A 282 -19.44 6.46 0.59
N ASP A 283 -18.86 5.44 -0.02
CA ASP A 283 -18.76 5.29 -1.48
C ASP A 283 -20.08 4.69 -2.05
N ARG A 284 -21.14 5.51 -2.02
CA ARG A 284 -22.48 5.07 -2.43
C ARG A 284 -22.62 4.79 -3.92
N GLU A 285 -21.76 5.40 -4.74
CA GLU A 285 -21.77 5.26 -6.20
C GLU A 285 -20.86 4.12 -6.66
N GLY A 286 -20.14 3.49 -5.75
CA GLY A 286 -19.19 2.43 -6.07
C GLY A 286 -18.03 2.92 -6.94
N ARG A 287 -17.60 4.17 -6.75
CA ARG A 287 -16.49 4.74 -7.53
C ARG A 287 -15.21 3.93 -7.35
N TYR A 288 -14.98 3.44 -6.14
CA TYR A 288 -13.80 2.65 -5.76
C TYR A 288 -14.15 1.20 -5.45
N ALA A 289 -15.22 0.68 -6.09
CA ALA A 289 -15.54 -0.74 -6.02
C ALA A 289 -14.38 -1.59 -6.52
N TYR A 290 -14.29 -2.84 -6.05
CA TYR A 290 -13.21 -3.75 -6.41
C TYR A 290 -12.93 -3.79 -7.92
N GLY A 291 -13.95 -3.98 -8.74
CA GLY A 291 -13.80 -4.05 -10.20
C GLY A 291 -13.44 -2.73 -10.87
N LYS A 292 -13.58 -1.60 -10.16
CA LYS A 292 -13.26 -0.26 -10.68
C LYS A 292 -11.89 0.25 -10.24
N GLN A 293 -11.14 -0.49 -9.45
CA GLN A 293 -9.81 -0.07 -8.99
C GLN A 293 -8.84 0.21 -10.16
N PRO A 294 -8.80 -0.59 -11.26
CA PRO A 294 -7.98 -0.26 -12.42
C PRO A 294 -8.36 1.06 -13.09
N GLU A 295 -9.67 1.32 -13.25
CA GLU A 295 -10.16 2.57 -13.83
C GLU A 295 -9.82 3.78 -12.96
N ALA A 296 -9.98 3.66 -11.63
CA ALA A 296 -9.63 4.71 -10.67
C ALA A 296 -8.13 5.04 -10.71
N ALA A 297 -7.27 4.02 -10.84
CA ALA A 297 -5.83 4.19 -10.95
C ALA A 297 -5.43 4.88 -12.26
N LEU A 298 -5.97 4.43 -13.40
CA LEU A 298 -5.74 5.11 -14.69
C LEU A 298 -6.20 6.57 -14.64
N TRP A 299 -7.35 6.83 -14.04
CA TRP A 299 -7.85 8.19 -13.87
C TRP A 299 -6.89 9.05 -13.04
N ALA A 300 -6.31 8.52 -11.95
CA ALA A 300 -5.30 9.22 -11.15
C ALA A 300 -4.03 9.51 -11.97
N LEU A 301 -3.57 8.57 -12.81
CA LEU A 301 -2.44 8.76 -13.72
C LEU A 301 -2.74 9.82 -14.80
N CYS A 302 -3.97 9.88 -15.32
CA CYS A 302 -4.38 10.97 -16.21
C CYS A 302 -4.29 12.33 -15.49
N ARG A 303 -4.72 12.41 -14.22
CA ARG A 303 -4.59 13.66 -13.44
C ARG A 303 -3.14 14.05 -13.16
N LEU A 304 -2.21 13.09 -13.11
CA LEU A 304 -0.77 13.38 -13.09
C LEU A 304 -0.29 13.90 -14.45
N ALA A 305 -0.68 13.25 -15.53
CA ALA A 305 -0.29 13.66 -16.88
C ALA A 305 -0.75 15.09 -17.21
N ASP A 306 -1.93 15.50 -16.73
CA ASP A 306 -2.41 16.89 -16.88
C ASP A 306 -1.45 17.92 -16.25
N CYS A 307 -0.71 17.54 -15.19
CA CYS A 307 0.28 18.43 -14.57
C CYS A 307 1.51 18.67 -15.45
N PHE A 308 1.69 17.92 -16.52
CA PHE A 308 2.86 17.98 -17.39
C PHE A 308 2.60 18.73 -18.72
N THR A 309 1.38 19.19 -18.94
CA THR A 309 0.95 19.79 -20.22
C THR A 309 1.65 21.11 -20.58
N ASP A 310 2.29 21.79 -19.62
CA ASP A 310 3.14 22.95 -19.90
C ASP A 310 4.46 22.58 -20.58
N PHE A 311 4.87 21.31 -20.52
CA PHE A 311 6.17 20.82 -21.03
C PHE A 311 6.02 19.77 -22.12
N VAL A 312 4.90 19.07 -22.15
CA VAL A 312 4.66 17.93 -23.03
C VAL A 312 3.31 18.08 -23.70
N SER A 313 3.26 17.91 -25.02
CA SER A 313 2.00 17.90 -25.74
C SER A 313 1.13 16.69 -25.38
N THR A 314 -0.17 16.77 -25.63
CA THR A 314 -1.14 15.75 -25.21
C THR A 314 -0.89 14.37 -25.84
N GLU A 315 -0.53 14.32 -27.13
CA GLU A 315 -0.37 13.07 -27.87
C GLU A 315 0.68 12.11 -27.27
N PRO A 316 1.92 12.52 -26.93
CA PRO A 316 2.88 11.64 -26.23
C PRO A 316 2.38 11.16 -24.87
N LEU A 317 1.68 12.01 -24.08
CA LEU A 317 1.12 11.63 -22.79
C LEU A 317 0.06 10.54 -22.95
N GLU A 318 -0.88 10.70 -23.87
CA GLU A 318 -1.91 9.71 -24.18
C GLU A 318 -1.31 8.37 -24.63
N LYS A 319 -0.29 8.42 -25.48
CA LYS A 319 0.41 7.22 -25.96
C LYS A 319 1.04 6.43 -24.81
N ILE A 320 1.59 7.11 -23.81
CA ILE A 320 2.13 6.45 -22.62
C ILE A 320 1.02 5.90 -21.74
N LEU A 321 -0.06 6.64 -21.50
CA LEU A 321 -1.20 6.21 -20.70
C LEU A 321 -1.86 4.93 -21.26
N GLN A 322 -1.87 4.75 -22.59
CA GLN A 322 -2.39 3.54 -23.24
C GLN A 322 -1.64 2.25 -22.86
N LYS A 323 -0.42 2.35 -22.31
CA LYS A 323 0.35 1.19 -21.82
C LYS A 323 -0.21 0.58 -20.54
N PHE A 324 -1.10 1.28 -19.83
CA PHE A 324 -1.58 0.88 -18.50
C PHE A 324 -2.34 -0.44 -18.49
N TYR A 325 -3.36 -0.62 -19.36
CA TYR A 325 -4.12 -1.86 -19.37
C TYR A 325 -3.34 -3.10 -19.83
N PRO A 326 -2.48 -3.02 -20.86
CA PRO A 326 -1.57 -4.11 -21.16
C PRO A 326 -0.66 -4.48 -20.00
N ALA A 327 -0.12 -3.48 -19.27
CA ALA A 327 0.72 -3.71 -18.10
C ALA A 327 -0.05 -4.39 -16.95
N ILE A 328 -1.28 -3.95 -16.64
CA ILE A 328 -2.14 -4.61 -15.64
C ILE A 328 -2.43 -6.05 -16.03
N GLN A 329 -2.78 -6.32 -17.29
CA GLN A 329 -3.13 -7.66 -17.73
C GLN A 329 -1.97 -8.64 -17.53
N SER A 330 -0.76 -8.25 -17.96
CA SER A 330 0.44 -9.07 -17.78
C SER A 330 0.80 -9.25 -16.31
N ALA A 331 0.81 -8.16 -15.52
CA ALA A 331 1.09 -8.22 -14.10
C ALA A 331 0.07 -9.07 -13.33
N LEU A 332 -1.22 -8.96 -13.67
CA LEU A 332 -2.29 -9.73 -13.03
C LEU A 332 -2.17 -11.22 -13.32
N SER A 333 -1.90 -11.60 -14.57
CA SER A 333 -1.61 -12.99 -14.94
C SER A 333 -0.45 -13.56 -14.13
N ALA A 334 0.67 -12.82 -14.07
CA ALA A 334 1.84 -13.22 -13.31
C ALA A 334 1.55 -13.38 -11.80
N LYS A 335 0.80 -12.42 -11.20
CA LYS A 335 0.41 -12.45 -9.78
C LYS A 335 -0.52 -13.63 -9.47
N LEU A 336 -1.47 -13.94 -10.33
CA LEU A 336 -2.36 -15.11 -10.16
C LEU A 336 -1.56 -16.42 -10.24
N CYS A 337 -0.71 -16.58 -11.25
CA CYS A 337 0.17 -17.76 -11.34
C CYS A 337 1.06 -17.90 -10.10
N TRP A 338 1.64 -16.79 -9.63
CA TRP A 338 2.47 -16.78 -8.43
C TRP A 338 1.69 -17.22 -7.18
N ARG A 339 0.45 -16.74 -7.01
CA ARG A 339 -0.41 -17.12 -5.87
C ARG A 339 -0.83 -18.60 -5.92
N PHE A 340 -1.04 -19.15 -7.11
CA PHE A 340 -1.29 -20.59 -7.27
C PHE A 340 -0.03 -21.45 -7.22
N GLY A 341 1.16 -20.87 -7.12
CA GLY A 341 2.43 -21.60 -7.09
C GLY A 341 2.82 -22.25 -8.40
N VAL A 342 2.29 -21.77 -9.54
CA VAL A 342 2.57 -22.29 -10.86
C VAL A 342 3.43 -21.34 -11.68
N ALA A 343 4.09 -21.87 -12.71
CA ALA A 343 4.83 -21.04 -13.67
C ALA A 343 3.89 -20.12 -14.46
N PRO A 344 4.36 -18.91 -14.89
CA PRO A 344 3.55 -18.01 -15.70
C PRO A 344 3.07 -18.67 -16.99
N VAL A 345 1.83 -18.36 -17.40
CA VAL A 345 1.35 -18.69 -18.74
C VAL A 345 2.10 -17.90 -19.80
N SER A 346 2.09 -18.36 -21.05
CA SER A 346 2.68 -17.59 -22.15
C SER A 346 1.91 -16.28 -22.37
N SER A 347 2.58 -15.23 -22.85
CA SER A 347 1.98 -13.92 -23.09
C SER A 347 0.72 -13.98 -23.99
N ALA A 348 0.67 -14.90 -24.92
CA ALA A 348 -0.49 -15.12 -25.78
C ALA A 348 -1.72 -15.65 -25.02
N LYS A 349 -1.55 -16.24 -23.83
CA LYS A 349 -2.63 -16.83 -23.02
C LYS A 349 -3.01 -15.99 -21.78
N GLU A 350 -2.29 -14.90 -21.50
CA GLU A 350 -2.51 -14.08 -20.29
C GLU A 350 -3.96 -13.59 -20.18
N ALA A 351 -4.52 -13.04 -21.27
CA ALA A 351 -5.88 -12.52 -21.27
C ALA A 351 -6.92 -13.62 -21.03
N GLU A 352 -6.74 -14.77 -21.67
CA GLU A 352 -7.64 -15.94 -21.51
C GLU A 352 -7.59 -16.46 -20.07
N PHE A 353 -6.40 -16.62 -19.50
CA PHE A 353 -6.23 -17.09 -18.12
C PHE A 353 -6.85 -16.14 -17.10
N VAL A 354 -6.63 -14.82 -17.22
CA VAL A 354 -7.23 -13.81 -16.33
C VAL A 354 -8.75 -13.82 -16.45
N SER A 355 -9.29 -13.88 -17.68
CA SER A 355 -10.72 -13.95 -17.90
C SER A 355 -11.33 -15.23 -17.31
N LEU A 356 -10.65 -16.36 -17.47
CA LEU A 356 -11.05 -17.64 -16.89
C LEU A 356 -11.08 -17.59 -15.35
N PHE A 357 -10.04 -17.03 -14.72
CA PHE A 357 -10.00 -16.86 -13.27
C PHE A 357 -11.21 -16.07 -12.76
N PHE A 358 -11.49 -14.90 -13.31
CA PHE A 358 -12.58 -14.06 -12.84
C PHE A 358 -13.96 -14.66 -13.12
N SER A 359 -14.17 -15.24 -14.30
CA SER A 359 -15.46 -15.85 -14.62
C SER A 359 -15.77 -17.06 -13.72
N THR A 360 -14.79 -17.93 -13.50
CA THR A 360 -14.98 -19.12 -12.66
C THR A 360 -15.15 -18.78 -11.18
N THR A 361 -14.38 -17.84 -10.65
CA THR A 361 -14.49 -17.40 -9.24
C THR A 361 -15.80 -16.65 -8.97
N THR A 362 -16.26 -15.83 -9.91
CA THR A 362 -17.55 -15.14 -9.80
C THR A 362 -18.72 -16.14 -9.81
N ASN A 363 -18.68 -17.14 -10.69
CA ASN A 363 -19.76 -18.11 -10.83
C ASN A 363 -19.79 -19.15 -9.69
N SER A 364 -18.63 -19.59 -9.23
CA SER A 364 -18.53 -20.60 -8.16
C SER A 364 -18.84 -20.07 -6.76
N LYS A 365 -18.71 -18.76 -6.55
CA LYS A 365 -18.83 -18.15 -5.22
C LYS A 365 -17.92 -18.77 -4.15
N ILE A 366 -16.79 -19.34 -4.57
CA ILE A 366 -15.80 -19.92 -3.66
C ILE A 366 -15.15 -18.84 -2.80
N ASN A 367 -14.78 -19.19 -1.57
CA ASN A 367 -13.89 -18.36 -0.76
C ASN A 367 -12.53 -18.24 -1.45
N LEU A 368 -12.04 -17.01 -1.65
CA LEU A 368 -10.81 -16.74 -2.42
C LEU A 368 -9.56 -17.26 -1.71
N ASP A 369 -9.45 -17.05 -0.40
CA ASP A 369 -8.30 -17.53 0.36
C ASP A 369 -8.24 -19.06 0.39
N TYR A 370 -9.41 -19.72 0.54
CA TYR A 370 -9.51 -21.18 0.42
C TYR A 370 -9.10 -21.65 -0.98
N LEU A 371 -9.53 -20.97 -2.05
CA LEU A 371 -9.15 -21.33 -3.41
C LEU A 371 -7.63 -21.37 -3.60
N PHE A 372 -6.95 -20.28 -3.23
CA PHE A 372 -5.50 -20.20 -3.38
C PHE A 372 -4.73 -21.14 -2.44
N HIS A 373 -5.25 -21.38 -1.25
CA HIS A 373 -4.63 -22.30 -0.29
C HIS A 373 -4.81 -23.76 -0.69
N HIS A 374 -6.05 -24.17 -0.97
CA HIS A 374 -6.39 -25.56 -1.25
C HIS A 374 -5.85 -26.04 -2.60
N PHE A 375 -5.92 -25.17 -3.62
CA PHE A 375 -5.48 -25.48 -4.98
C PHE A 375 -4.11 -24.89 -5.32
N TYR A 376 -3.25 -24.67 -4.33
CA TYR A 376 -1.84 -24.36 -4.58
C TYR A 376 -1.18 -25.50 -5.36
N ALA A 377 -0.18 -25.22 -6.21
CA ALA A 377 0.47 -26.20 -7.08
C ALA A 377 0.78 -27.54 -6.38
N GLY A 378 0.62 -28.64 -7.11
CA GLY A 378 0.79 -29.99 -6.57
C GLY A 378 -0.48 -30.61 -5.96
N PHE A 379 -1.64 -29.95 -6.08
CA PHE A 379 -2.92 -30.54 -5.68
C PHE A 379 -3.27 -31.79 -6.53
N GLU A 380 -4.04 -32.71 -5.95
CA GLU A 380 -4.36 -34.01 -6.57
C GLU A 380 -5.47 -33.88 -7.63
N ALA A 381 -5.40 -34.71 -8.68
CA ALA A 381 -6.40 -34.69 -9.77
C ALA A 381 -7.83 -34.99 -9.30
N ASN A 382 -8.01 -35.81 -8.26
CA ASN A 382 -9.32 -36.11 -7.68
C ASN A 382 -9.98 -34.88 -7.03
N GLN A 383 -9.20 -33.86 -6.64
CA GLN A 383 -9.70 -32.60 -6.09
C GLN A 383 -10.43 -31.79 -7.17
N ILE A 384 -10.07 -31.93 -8.45
CA ILE A 384 -10.81 -31.29 -9.56
C ILE A 384 -12.24 -31.83 -9.65
N LEU A 385 -12.41 -33.14 -9.51
CA LEU A 385 -13.72 -33.78 -9.58
C LEU A 385 -14.63 -33.40 -8.42
N SER A 386 -14.06 -33.17 -7.25
CA SER A 386 -14.80 -32.75 -6.04
C SER A 386 -15.03 -31.23 -5.96
N ALA A 387 -14.35 -30.44 -6.80
CA ALA A 387 -14.52 -29.00 -6.84
C ALA A 387 -15.89 -28.61 -7.46
N PRO A 388 -16.45 -27.44 -7.08
CA PRO A 388 -17.61 -26.87 -7.75
C PRO A 388 -17.42 -26.83 -9.26
N GLU A 389 -18.47 -27.23 -10.02
CA GLU A 389 -18.41 -27.33 -11.48
C GLU A 389 -17.84 -26.07 -12.18
N PRO A 390 -18.23 -24.83 -11.81
CA PRO A 390 -17.70 -23.64 -12.45
C PRO A 390 -16.18 -23.44 -12.26
N LEU A 391 -15.54 -24.09 -11.30
CA LEU A 391 -14.09 -23.98 -11.08
C LEU A 391 -13.26 -24.96 -11.90
N ARG A 392 -13.84 -26.04 -12.37
CA ARG A 392 -13.10 -27.13 -13.04
C ARG A 392 -12.25 -26.64 -14.20
N PRO A 393 -12.75 -25.78 -15.12
CA PRO A 393 -11.92 -25.28 -16.23
C PRO A 393 -10.64 -24.56 -15.76
N LEU A 394 -10.73 -23.77 -14.69
CA LEU A 394 -9.55 -23.11 -14.11
C LEU A 394 -8.56 -24.14 -13.53
N LEU A 395 -9.08 -25.13 -12.78
CA LEU A 395 -8.25 -26.14 -12.13
C LEU A 395 -7.57 -27.07 -13.15
N GLU A 396 -8.21 -27.36 -14.27
CA GLU A 396 -7.62 -28.11 -15.38
C GLU A 396 -6.43 -27.35 -15.97
N VAL A 397 -6.58 -26.04 -16.25
CA VAL A 397 -5.48 -25.20 -16.73
C VAL A 397 -4.34 -25.15 -15.69
N LEU A 398 -4.66 -24.93 -14.43
CA LEU A 398 -3.64 -24.88 -13.36
C LEU A 398 -2.89 -26.21 -13.22
N LYS A 399 -3.55 -27.36 -13.43
CA LYS A 399 -2.94 -28.67 -13.34
C LYS A 399 -1.93 -28.95 -14.47
N GLU A 400 -2.14 -28.36 -15.64
CA GLU A 400 -1.23 -28.44 -16.78
C GLU A 400 0.02 -27.57 -16.63
N LEU A 401 -0.04 -26.51 -15.79
CA LEU A 401 1.08 -25.59 -15.59
C LEU A 401 2.14 -26.21 -14.66
N PRO A 402 3.44 -26.09 -14.99
CA PRO A 402 4.49 -26.54 -14.10
C PRO A 402 4.42 -25.85 -12.74
N ALA A 403 4.63 -26.60 -11.67
CA ALA A 403 4.77 -26.00 -10.35
C ALA A 403 6.02 -25.09 -10.32
N ARG A 404 5.91 -23.93 -9.67
CA ARG A 404 7.03 -23.00 -9.50
C ARG A 404 8.11 -23.54 -8.54
N GLN A 405 7.70 -24.36 -7.60
CA GLN A 405 8.57 -24.99 -6.61
C GLN A 405 8.66 -26.49 -6.84
N ASN A 406 9.81 -27.10 -6.54
CA ASN A 406 10.03 -28.54 -6.71
C ASN A 406 9.14 -29.40 -5.78
N GLN A 407 8.76 -28.84 -4.63
CA GLN A 407 7.88 -29.49 -3.66
C GLN A 407 6.82 -28.50 -3.20
N ARG A 408 5.58 -29.00 -3.00
CA ARG A 408 4.50 -28.22 -2.37
C ARG A 408 4.90 -27.90 -0.93
N PRO A 409 4.92 -26.62 -0.51
CA PRO A 409 5.22 -26.29 0.88
C PRO A 409 4.18 -26.87 1.83
N TYR A 410 4.64 -27.44 2.93
CA TYR A 410 3.79 -28.09 3.94
C TYR A 410 2.69 -27.18 4.50
N TYR A 411 2.92 -25.87 4.50
CA TYR A 411 1.91 -24.87 4.88
C TYR A 411 0.55 -25.06 4.19
N PHE A 412 0.53 -25.48 2.93
CA PHE A 412 -0.70 -25.66 2.16
C PHE A 412 -1.44 -26.98 2.46
N ASP A 413 -0.89 -27.81 3.33
CA ASP A 413 -1.52 -29.02 3.86
C ASP A 413 -2.09 -28.81 5.27
N GLU A 414 -1.76 -27.67 5.92
CA GLU A 414 -2.29 -27.24 7.21
C GLU A 414 -3.61 -26.45 7.07
N PRO A 415 -4.35 -26.22 8.17
CA PRO A 415 -5.52 -25.33 8.15
C PRO A 415 -5.14 -23.89 7.75
N LEU A 416 -6.02 -23.25 6.98
CA LEU A 416 -5.86 -21.86 6.58
C LEU A 416 -6.02 -20.90 7.77
N GLU A 417 -4.94 -20.31 8.23
CA GLU A 417 -4.92 -19.40 9.39
C GLU A 417 -4.66 -17.92 9.02
N SER A 418 -4.13 -17.66 7.80
CA SER A 418 -3.68 -16.33 7.39
C SER A 418 -4.79 -15.39 6.89
N SER A 419 -5.99 -15.91 6.61
CA SER A 419 -7.11 -15.12 6.06
C SER A 419 -7.42 -13.85 6.87
N LEU A 420 -7.70 -12.74 6.18
CA LEU A 420 -8.07 -11.43 6.74
C LEU A 420 -9.41 -10.91 6.22
N VAL A 421 -10.38 -11.80 6.00
CA VAL A 421 -11.75 -11.37 5.71
C VAL A 421 -12.32 -10.54 6.88
N PHE A 422 -13.29 -9.70 6.59
CA PHE A 422 -13.79 -8.68 7.53
C PHE A 422 -14.15 -9.24 8.93
N GLY A 423 -14.86 -10.35 8.99
CA GLY A 423 -15.27 -10.96 10.27
C GLY A 423 -14.06 -11.36 11.14
N GLU A 424 -12.97 -11.80 10.52
CA GLU A 424 -11.74 -12.12 11.24
C GLU A 424 -11.06 -10.86 11.79
N THR A 425 -11.00 -9.80 11.00
CA THR A 425 -10.41 -8.52 11.45
C THR A 425 -11.17 -7.91 12.63
N GLU A 426 -12.52 -7.95 12.60
CA GLU A 426 -13.33 -7.46 13.71
C GLU A 426 -13.22 -8.35 14.95
N ARG A 427 -13.09 -9.67 14.80
CA ARG A 427 -12.86 -10.60 15.90
C ARG A 427 -11.53 -10.32 16.61
N LEU A 428 -10.45 -10.07 15.85
CA LEU A 428 -9.16 -9.69 16.40
C LEU A 428 -9.24 -8.37 17.18
N TRP A 429 -9.95 -7.38 16.62
CA TRP A 429 -10.14 -6.11 17.31
C TRP A 429 -10.98 -6.25 18.58
N ALA A 430 -12.03 -7.05 18.57
CA ALA A 430 -12.88 -7.25 19.76
C ALA A 430 -12.06 -7.81 20.93
N ALA A 431 -11.17 -8.78 20.74
CA ALA A 431 -10.29 -9.30 21.79
C ALA A 431 -9.39 -8.20 22.39
N ILE A 432 -8.84 -7.32 21.54
CA ILE A 432 -8.02 -6.19 21.99
C ILE A 432 -8.88 -5.14 22.73
N SER A 433 -10.04 -4.77 22.15
CA SER A 433 -10.91 -3.74 22.69
C SER A 433 -11.50 -4.12 24.05
N ASP A 434 -11.98 -5.36 24.18
CA ASP A 434 -12.78 -5.79 25.32
C ASP A 434 -11.93 -6.28 26.52
N SER A 435 -10.75 -6.83 26.25
CA SER A 435 -9.91 -7.47 27.27
C SER A 435 -8.42 -7.17 27.18
N ASP A 436 -7.99 -6.28 26.30
CA ASP A 436 -6.59 -6.01 25.97
C ASP A 436 -5.79 -7.29 25.60
N ASP A 437 -6.49 -8.29 25.02
CA ASP A 437 -5.90 -9.56 24.60
C ASP A 437 -5.31 -9.42 23.19
N TRP A 438 -3.99 -9.32 23.11
CA TRP A 438 -3.20 -9.25 21.90
C TRP A 438 -2.79 -10.62 21.35
N SER A 439 -3.05 -11.70 22.09
CA SER A 439 -2.55 -13.04 21.74
C SER A 439 -3.05 -13.53 20.38
N GLN A 440 -4.30 -13.21 20.03
CA GLN A 440 -4.87 -13.59 18.73
C GLN A 440 -4.30 -12.76 17.59
N PHE A 441 -4.03 -11.47 17.83
CA PHE A 441 -3.35 -10.60 16.87
C PHE A 441 -1.93 -11.10 16.59
N GLU A 442 -1.15 -11.42 17.61
CA GLU A 442 0.20 -11.96 17.48
C GLU A 442 0.23 -13.29 16.71
N LYS A 443 -0.71 -14.20 17.02
CA LYS A 443 -0.89 -15.44 16.26
C LYS A 443 -1.21 -15.17 14.79
N LYS A 444 -2.06 -14.19 14.50
CA LYS A 444 -2.40 -13.81 13.12
C LYS A 444 -1.18 -13.28 12.36
N ILE A 445 -0.39 -12.40 12.96
CA ILE A 445 0.86 -11.90 12.36
C ILE A 445 1.82 -13.06 12.09
N ALA A 446 1.98 -13.99 13.03
CA ALA A 446 2.81 -15.17 12.84
C ALA A 446 2.30 -16.07 11.70
N ALA A 447 0.98 -16.27 11.58
CA ALA A 447 0.37 -17.03 10.48
C ALA A 447 0.62 -16.36 9.11
N ILE A 448 0.47 -15.02 9.02
CA ILE A 448 0.78 -14.26 7.81
C ILE A 448 2.25 -14.42 7.43
N LYS A 449 3.18 -14.35 8.38
CA LYS A 449 4.61 -14.56 8.12
C LYS A 449 4.94 -15.97 7.63
N ARG A 450 4.31 -17.01 8.21
CA ARG A 450 4.44 -18.39 7.70
C ARG A 450 3.91 -18.52 6.27
N TYR A 451 2.76 -17.91 5.97
CA TYR A 451 2.22 -17.89 4.62
C TYR A 451 3.16 -17.18 3.64
N SER A 452 3.68 -16.01 4.01
CA SER A 452 4.68 -15.29 3.20
C SER A 452 5.90 -16.14 2.88
N ALA A 453 6.43 -16.86 3.88
CA ALA A 453 7.57 -17.75 3.70
C ALA A 453 7.24 -18.91 2.75
N ALA A 454 6.07 -19.53 2.88
CA ALA A 454 5.61 -20.62 2.01
C ALA A 454 5.42 -20.16 0.55
N LEU A 455 4.92 -18.93 0.34
CA LEU A 455 4.75 -18.37 -1.01
C LEU A 455 6.09 -17.97 -1.66
N LYS A 456 7.13 -17.66 -0.88
CA LYS A 456 8.44 -17.19 -1.39
C LYS A 456 9.47 -18.31 -1.51
N ALA A 457 9.23 -19.47 -0.84
CA ALA A 457 10.10 -20.64 -0.92
C ALA A 457 10.19 -21.20 -2.34
#